data_3db4e490b62eb6c9c1633b9232bd0a8a
#
_entry.id   3db4e490b62eb6c9c1633b9232bd0a8a
#
_cell.length_a   1.000
_cell.length_b   1.000
_cell.length_c   1.000
_cell.angle_alpha   90.00
_cell.angle_beta   90.00
_cell.angle_gamma   90.00
#
_symmetry.space_group_name_H-M   'P 1'
#
loop_
_entity.id
_entity.type
_entity.pdbx_description
1 polymer ?
#
loop_
_entity_poly.entity_id
_entity_poly.type
_entity_poly.pdbx_seq_one_letter_code
_entity_poly.pdbx_strand_id
1 'polypeptide(L)'
;DIDKINNMSGSDGLLMQFIAGSAATMVFSIIGMTLVFGMTYSLMMAYEENKGDISGMTFKELLPKLKRTMLRAATAMVTIDLIAALILLVSIGIAMVSPFLLVLPLFGSFALFIPLSLLFPVYIFERISITEALKKTIVWGFKTWGGIFAICAVISLIVSMVGNMASIPYSILLVMKSMVGITSDLSPIVNSPVYTIATYIMGVLTTFVSYLGYSILAVAIAY
;
A
#
# COMPACT_ATOMS: atom_id res chain seq x y z
N ASP A 1 -44.65 -4.85 -7.98
CA ASP A 1 -43.70 -3.73 -8.28
C ASP A 1 -43.08 -3.09 -7.05
N ILE A 2 -43.73 -3.16 -5.86
CA ILE A 2 -43.17 -2.65 -4.58
C ILE A 2 -41.94 -3.48 -4.16
N ASP A 3 -41.94 -4.80 -4.39
CA ASP A 3 -40.81 -5.68 -4.09
C ASP A 3 -39.56 -5.39 -4.98
N LYS A 4 -39.77 -4.92 -6.21
CA LYS A 4 -38.68 -4.45 -7.08
C LYS A 4 -38.06 -3.15 -6.57
N ILE A 5 -38.87 -2.23 -6.05
CA ILE A 5 -38.39 -0.95 -5.49
C ILE A 5 -37.63 -1.18 -4.18
N ASN A 6 -38.12 -2.10 -3.32
CA ASN A 6 -37.42 -2.48 -2.09
C ASN A 6 -36.10 -3.20 -2.35
N ASN A 7 -36.02 -4.05 -3.38
CA ASN A 7 -34.78 -4.70 -3.78
C ASN A 7 -33.76 -3.75 -4.42
N MET A 8 -34.21 -2.75 -5.19
CA MET A 8 -33.34 -1.69 -5.72
C MET A 8 -32.79 -0.81 -4.58
N SER A 9 -33.62 -0.42 -3.62
CA SER A 9 -33.18 0.35 -2.45
C SER A 9 -32.15 -0.41 -1.59
N GLY A 10 -32.26 -1.72 -1.48
CA GLY A 10 -31.30 -2.56 -0.77
C GLY A 10 -29.96 -2.70 -1.52
N SER A 11 -29.98 -2.83 -2.84
CA SER A 11 -28.77 -2.92 -3.67
C SER A 11 -28.00 -1.60 -3.72
N ASP A 12 -28.70 -0.47 -3.77
CA ASP A 12 -28.08 0.86 -3.78
C ASP A 12 -27.45 1.18 -2.42
N GLY A 13 -28.07 0.76 -1.31
CA GLY A 13 -27.50 0.88 0.02
C GLY A 13 -26.21 0.08 0.21
N LEU A 14 -26.17 -1.15 -0.29
CA LEU A 14 -24.99 -2.01 -0.25
C LEU A 14 -23.86 -1.44 -1.13
N LEU A 15 -24.17 -0.96 -2.33
CA LEU A 15 -23.24 -0.30 -3.23
C LEU A 15 -22.62 0.96 -2.58
N MET A 16 -23.45 1.81 -1.97
CA MET A 16 -22.98 2.99 -1.25
C MET A 16 -22.06 2.64 -0.08
N GLN A 17 -22.42 1.63 0.71
CA GLN A 17 -21.57 1.15 1.81
C GLN A 17 -20.24 0.58 1.30
N PHE A 18 -20.27 -0.16 0.21
CA PHE A 18 -19.04 -0.68 -0.42
C PHE A 18 -18.14 0.45 -0.94
N ILE A 19 -18.71 1.43 -1.64
CA ILE A 19 -17.98 2.59 -2.16
C ILE A 19 -17.40 3.42 -1.00
N ALA A 20 -18.21 3.72 0.01
CA ALA A 20 -17.76 4.50 1.17
C ALA A 20 -16.68 3.76 1.98
N GLY A 21 -16.83 2.46 2.19
CA GLY A 21 -15.83 1.62 2.85
C GLY A 21 -14.53 1.54 2.07
N SER A 22 -14.61 1.37 0.76
CA SER A 22 -13.43 1.35 -0.12
C SER A 22 -12.71 2.68 -0.14
N ALA A 23 -13.44 3.80 -0.23
CA ALA A 23 -12.88 5.14 -0.19
C ALA A 23 -12.20 5.44 1.16
N ALA A 24 -12.83 5.07 2.28
CA ALA A 24 -12.23 5.22 3.60
C ALA A 24 -10.93 4.40 3.72
N THR A 25 -10.96 3.14 3.30
CA THR A 25 -9.78 2.27 3.31
C THR A 25 -8.64 2.85 2.47
N MET A 26 -8.93 3.39 1.29
CA MET A 26 -7.95 4.04 0.42
C MET A 26 -7.31 5.25 1.11
N VAL A 27 -8.11 6.13 1.72
CA VAL A 27 -7.60 7.30 2.45
C VAL A 27 -6.69 6.87 3.61
N PHE A 28 -7.11 5.91 4.44
CA PHE A 28 -6.28 5.40 5.54
C PHE A 28 -5.00 4.73 5.05
N SER A 29 -5.05 4.01 3.94
CA SER A 29 -3.88 3.40 3.31
C SER A 29 -2.87 4.45 2.84
N ILE A 30 -3.32 5.51 2.16
CA ILE A 30 -2.48 6.62 1.73
C ILE A 30 -1.80 7.29 2.94
N ILE A 31 -2.57 7.57 4.01
CA ILE A 31 -2.02 8.15 5.23
C ILE A 31 -0.96 7.23 5.85
N GLY A 32 -1.28 5.94 6.02
CA GLY A 32 -0.37 4.95 6.60
C GLY A 32 0.93 4.82 5.80
N MET A 33 0.83 4.67 4.48
CA MET A 33 1.99 4.58 3.59
C MET A 33 2.82 5.88 3.58
N THR A 34 2.16 7.04 3.57
CA THR A 34 2.85 8.34 3.65
C THR A 34 3.66 8.47 4.94
N LEU A 35 3.10 8.01 6.07
CA LEU A 35 3.79 7.98 7.36
C LEU A 35 5.03 7.07 7.29
N VAL A 36 4.86 5.84 6.80
CA VAL A 36 5.94 4.85 6.70
C VAL A 36 7.07 5.36 5.81
N PHE A 37 6.77 5.73 4.57
CA PHE A 37 7.78 6.24 3.65
C PHE A 37 8.38 7.58 4.13
N GLY A 38 7.56 8.49 4.64
CA GLY A 38 8.02 9.75 5.20
C GLY A 38 9.01 9.57 6.35
N MET A 39 8.71 8.67 7.29
CA MET A 39 9.61 8.35 8.41
C MET A 39 10.87 7.64 7.92
N THR A 40 10.75 6.63 7.08
CA THR A 40 11.89 5.86 6.56
C THR A 40 12.88 6.78 5.83
N TYR A 41 12.41 7.57 4.87
CA TYR A 41 13.29 8.46 4.10
C TYR A 41 13.82 9.64 4.93
N SER A 42 13.08 10.14 5.94
CA SER A 42 13.61 11.18 6.81
C SER A 42 14.72 10.67 7.73
N LEU A 43 14.61 9.41 8.19
CA LEU A 43 15.67 8.76 8.96
C LEU A 43 16.91 8.48 8.09
N MET A 44 16.71 8.03 6.85
CA MET A 44 17.83 7.82 5.90
C MET A 44 18.58 9.13 5.63
N MET A 45 17.85 10.22 5.36
CA MET A 45 18.46 11.54 5.17
C MET A 45 19.22 12.02 6.41
N ALA A 46 18.65 11.79 7.60
CA ALA A 46 19.30 12.13 8.85
C ALA A 46 20.57 11.30 9.09
N TYR A 47 20.54 10.02 8.75
CA TYR A 47 21.68 9.10 8.84
C TYR A 47 22.81 9.53 7.91
N GLU A 48 22.52 9.87 6.65
CA GLU A 48 23.52 10.38 5.69
C GLU A 48 24.12 11.71 6.13
N GLU A 49 23.30 12.67 6.55
CA GLU A 49 23.78 13.99 6.98
C GLU A 49 24.67 13.91 8.23
N ASN A 50 24.43 12.95 9.12
CA ASN A 50 25.23 12.72 10.33
C ASN A 50 26.35 11.68 10.16
N LYS A 51 26.76 11.37 8.92
CA LYS A 51 27.86 10.44 8.60
C LYS A 51 27.69 9.06 9.24
N GLY A 52 26.47 8.57 9.33
CA GLY A 52 26.16 7.24 9.83
C GLY A 52 25.89 7.14 11.35
N ASP A 53 25.88 8.24 12.08
CA ASP A 53 25.57 8.24 13.50
C ASP A 53 24.32 9.10 13.79
N ILE A 54 23.26 8.46 14.31
CA ILE A 54 22.02 9.10 14.74
C ILE A 54 21.77 8.93 16.24
N SER A 55 22.72 8.37 16.99
CA SER A 55 22.55 8.00 18.42
C SER A 55 22.28 9.20 19.33
N GLY A 56 22.70 10.41 18.94
CA GLY A 56 22.47 11.65 19.69
C GLY A 56 21.33 12.54 19.19
N MET A 57 20.62 12.12 18.11
CA MET A 57 19.59 12.95 17.48
C MET A 57 18.30 12.97 18.29
N THR A 58 17.84 14.18 18.62
CA THR A 58 16.55 14.38 19.29
C THR A 58 15.39 14.38 18.28
N PHE A 59 14.23 13.85 18.68
CA PHE A 59 13.02 13.86 17.85
C PHE A 59 12.63 15.27 17.36
N LYS A 60 12.92 16.31 18.16
CA LYS A 60 12.67 17.71 17.78
C LYS A 60 13.50 18.17 16.59
N GLU A 61 14.70 17.64 16.42
CA GLU A 61 15.58 17.93 15.27
C GLU A 61 15.14 17.20 14.01
N LEU A 62 14.56 16.02 14.19
CA LEU A 62 14.01 15.23 13.08
C LEU A 62 12.68 15.80 12.55
N LEU A 63 11.88 16.45 13.40
CA LEU A 63 10.51 16.88 13.10
C LEU A 63 10.39 17.78 11.85
N PRO A 64 11.23 18.83 11.64
CA PRO A 64 11.15 19.65 10.43
C PRO A 64 11.50 18.87 9.15
N LYS A 65 12.47 17.96 9.23
CA LYS A 65 12.83 17.06 8.12
C LYS A 65 11.68 16.12 7.83
N LEU A 66 11.11 15.52 8.86
CA LEU A 66 9.96 14.60 8.77
C LEU A 66 8.77 15.28 8.09
N LYS A 67 8.37 16.47 8.54
CA LYS A 67 7.24 17.21 7.95
C LYS A 67 7.44 17.45 6.45
N ARG A 68 8.63 17.85 6.04
CA ARG A 68 8.96 18.09 4.62
C ARG A 68 8.94 16.79 3.81
N THR A 69 9.54 15.73 4.35
CA THR A 69 9.60 14.42 3.68
C THR A 69 8.21 13.79 3.56
N MET A 70 7.38 13.91 4.60
CA MET A 70 5.99 13.44 4.57
C MET A 70 5.15 14.13 3.49
N LEU A 71 5.26 15.46 3.35
CA LEU A 71 4.56 16.19 2.29
C LEU A 71 5.00 15.72 0.90
N ARG A 72 6.30 15.48 0.71
CA ARG A 72 6.82 14.93 -0.56
C ARG A 72 6.38 13.48 -0.77
N ALA A 73 6.42 12.65 0.25
CA ALA A 73 5.93 11.29 0.18
C ALA A 73 4.43 11.25 -0.17
N ALA A 74 3.61 12.10 0.46
CA ALA A 74 2.19 12.23 0.13
C ALA A 74 1.97 12.63 -1.34
N THR A 75 2.73 13.62 -1.85
CA THR A 75 2.66 14.02 -3.26
C THR A 75 3.04 12.88 -4.20
N ALA A 76 4.09 12.12 -3.88
CA ALA A 76 4.50 10.96 -4.66
C ALA A 76 3.42 9.86 -4.66
N MET A 77 2.82 9.56 -3.50
CA MET A 77 1.71 8.60 -3.37
C MET A 77 0.53 8.99 -4.25
N VAL A 78 0.03 10.22 -4.07
CA VAL A 78 -1.08 10.73 -4.89
C VAL A 78 -0.77 10.67 -6.38
N THR A 79 0.48 10.95 -6.78
CA THR A 79 0.89 10.85 -8.18
C THR A 79 0.84 9.41 -8.69
N ILE A 80 1.32 8.44 -7.91
CA ILE A 80 1.26 7.02 -8.27
C ILE A 80 -0.19 6.54 -8.34
N ASP A 81 -1.02 6.93 -7.38
CA ASP A 81 -2.44 6.58 -7.35
C ASP A 81 -3.21 7.16 -8.55
N LEU A 82 -2.89 8.40 -8.97
CA LEU A 82 -3.46 9.00 -10.19
C LEU A 82 -3.04 8.23 -11.45
N ILE A 83 -1.77 7.80 -11.55
CA ILE A 83 -1.29 6.97 -12.65
C ILE A 83 -2.01 5.61 -12.64
N ALA A 84 -2.14 4.98 -11.46
CA ALA A 84 -2.85 3.71 -11.32
C ALA A 84 -4.34 3.85 -11.70
N ALA A 85 -5.00 4.93 -11.28
CA ALA A 85 -6.38 5.21 -11.66
C ALA A 85 -6.55 5.41 -13.17
N LEU A 86 -5.61 6.09 -13.82
CA LEU A 86 -5.61 6.27 -15.27
C LEU A 86 -5.44 4.92 -16.01
N ILE A 87 -4.51 4.07 -15.55
CA ILE A 87 -4.33 2.72 -16.09
C ILE A 87 -5.61 1.89 -15.91
N LEU A 88 -6.26 1.98 -14.75
CA LEU A 88 -7.50 1.29 -14.48
C LEU A 88 -8.62 1.74 -15.44
N LEU A 89 -8.79 3.05 -15.64
CA LEU A 89 -9.78 3.59 -16.58
C LEU A 89 -9.55 3.09 -18.01
N VAL A 90 -8.29 3.12 -18.46
CA VAL A 90 -7.92 2.59 -19.79
C VAL A 90 -8.21 1.09 -19.86
N SER A 91 -7.92 0.34 -18.78
CA SER A 91 -8.19 -1.11 -18.73
C SER A 91 -9.68 -1.42 -18.82
N ILE A 92 -10.53 -0.64 -18.15
CA ILE A 92 -12.00 -0.78 -18.25
C ILE A 92 -12.45 -0.51 -19.69
N GLY A 93 -11.97 0.54 -20.33
CA GLY A 93 -12.28 0.84 -21.71
C GLY A 93 -11.87 -0.28 -22.68
N ILE A 94 -10.70 -0.86 -22.50
CA ILE A 94 -10.21 -2.00 -23.28
C ILE A 94 -11.07 -3.25 -23.02
N ALA A 95 -11.46 -3.52 -21.77
CA ALA A 95 -12.32 -4.65 -21.41
C ALA A 95 -13.69 -4.60 -22.09
N MET A 96 -14.24 -3.41 -22.30
CA MET A 96 -15.50 -3.21 -23.00
C MET A 96 -15.41 -3.59 -24.49
N VAL A 97 -14.23 -3.51 -25.10
CA VAL A 97 -13.99 -3.94 -26.49
C VAL A 97 -13.73 -5.44 -26.56
N SER A 98 -12.82 -5.95 -25.75
CA SER A 98 -12.54 -7.37 -25.65
C SER A 98 -11.83 -7.71 -24.34
N PRO A 99 -12.36 -8.62 -23.52
CA PRO A 99 -11.71 -9.06 -22.27
C PRO A 99 -10.31 -9.64 -22.49
N PHE A 100 -10.03 -10.25 -23.63
CA PHE A 100 -8.71 -10.81 -23.96
C PHE A 100 -7.62 -9.74 -24.06
N LEU A 101 -7.99 -8.52 -24.43
CA LEU A 101 -7.04 -7.40 -24.53
C LEU A 101 -6.59 -6.86 -23.16
N LEU A 102 -7.21 -7.28 -22.06
CA LEU A 102 -6.77 -6.94 -20.69
C LEU A 102 -5.34 -7.38 -20.37
N VAL A 103 -4.83 -8.35 -21.11
CA VAL A 103 -3.43 -8.79 -21.02
C VAL A 103 -2.46 -7.61 -21.28
N LEU A 104 -2.80 -6.69 -22.19
CA LEU A 104 -1.95 -5.55 -22.54
C LEU A 104 -1.77 -4.55 -21.36
N PRO A 105 -2.84 -4.00 -20.75
CA PRO A 105 -2.67 -3.11 -19.60
C PRO A 105 -2.12 -3.84 -18.37
N LEU A 106 -2.34 -5.15 -18.21
CA LEU A 106 -1.77 -5.94 -17.13
C LEU A 106 -0.23 -5.98 -17.23
N PHE A 107 0.33 -6.38 -18.37
CA PHE A 107 1.76 -6.40 -18.59
C PHE A 107 2.35 -4.99 -18.66
N GLY A 108 1.64 -4.04 -19.26
CA GLY A 108 2.05 -2.64 -19.31
C GLY A 108 2.16 -2.01 -17.93
N SER A 109 1.19 -2.25 -17.05
CA SER A 109 1.23 -1.76 -15.67
C SER A 109 2.39 -2.39 -14.90
N PHE A 110 2.60 -3.71 -15.02
CA PHE A 110 3.73 -4.38 -14.37
C PHE A 110 5.08 -3.80 -14.84
N ALA A 111 5.26 -3.59 -16.16
CA ALA A 111 6.46 -3.00 -16.71
C ALA A 111 6.69 -1.55 -16.24
N LEU A 112 5.61 -0.79 -15.99
CA LEU A 112 5.67 0.61 -15.58
C LEU A 112 5.85 0.77 -14.06
N PHE A 113 5.22 -0.07 -13.23
CA PHE A 113 5.32 0.04 -11.78
C PHE A 113 6.73 -0.23 -11.23
N ILE A 114 7.52 -1.08 -11.91
CA ILE A 114 8.91 -1.33 -11.51
C ILE A 114 9.75 -0.04 -11.61
N PRO A 115 9.80 0.69 -12.73
CA PRO A 115 10.43 2.00 -12.78
C PRO A 115 9.85 2.99 -11.77
N LEU A 116 8.52 3.06 -11.64
CA LEU A 116 7.86 4.00 -10.73
C LEU A 116 8.23 3.80 -9.26
N SER A 117 8.74 2.64 -8.86
CA SER A 117 9.24 2.42 -7.49
C SER A 117 10.38 3.38 -7.13
N LEU A 118 11.17 3.84 -8.12
CA LEU A 118 12.21 4.85 -7.94
C LEU A 118 11.66 6.27 -7.70
N LEU A 119 10.37 6.52 -7.89
CA LEU A 119 9.82 7.86 -7.76
C LEU A 119 10.02 8.44 -6.36
N PHE A 120 9.84 7.61 -5.33
CA PHE A 120 10.02 8.04 -3.95
C PHE A 120 11.45 8.51 -3.67
N PRO A 121 12.50 7.68 -3.84
CA PRO A 121 13.85 8.11 -3.56
C PRO A 121 14.27 9.28 -4.45
N VAL A 122 14.04 9.24 -5.76
CA VAL A 122 14.41 10.32 -6.66
C VAL A 122 13.74 11.64 -6.28
N TYR A 123 12.43 11.63 -6.02
CA TYR A 123 11.70 12.86 -5.67
C TYR A 123 12.10 13.41 -4.30
N ILE A 124 12.34 12.54 -3.32
CA ILE A 124 12.64 12.95 -1.95
C ILE A 124 14.09 13.43 -1.81
N PHE A 125 15.07 12.66 -2.32
CA PHE A 125 16.49 12.97 -2.14
C PHE A 125 16.99 14.08 -3.07
N GLU A 126 16.60 14.09 -4.34
CA GLU A 126 17.06 15.12 -5.28
C GLU A 126 16.36 16.48 -5.11
N ARG A 127 15.25 16.53 -4.37
CA ARG A 127 14.49 17.77 -4.07
C ARG A 127 14.03 18.54 -5.31
N ILE A 128 13.83 17.84 -6.44
CA ILE A 128 13.33 18.38 -7.72
C ILE A 128 11.80 18.45 -7.76
N SER A 129 11.23 18.96 -8.85
CA SER A 129 9.78 18.96 -9.08
C SER A 129 9.26 17.53 -9.35
N ILE A 130 7.97 17.28 -9.09
CA ILE A 130 7.37 15.95 -9.30
C ILE A 130 7.41 15.51 -10.77
N THR A 131 7.22 16.44 -11.69
CA THR A 131 7.27 16.17 -13.13
C THR A 131 8.68 15.83 -13.62
N GLU A 132 9.69 16.48 -13.06
CA GLU A 132 11.08 16.19 -13.35
C GLU A 132 11.51 14.84 -12.73
N ALA A 133 11.06 14.57 -11.50
CA ALA A 133 11.27 13.30 -10.84
C ALA A 133 10.65 12.15 -11.66
N LEU A 134 9.41 12.30 -12.15
CA LEU A 134 8.78 11.32 -13.03
C LEU A 134 9.58 11.04 -14.31
N LYS A 135 10.05 12.10 -14.99
CA LYS A 135 10.87 11.93 -16.19
C LYS A 135 12.16 11.16 -15.91
N LYS A 136 12.89 11.53 -14.84
CA LYS A 136 14.09 10.83 -14.41
C LYS A 136 13.82 9.39 -14.04
N THR A 137 12.78 9.16 -13.23
CA THR A 137 12.36 7.84 -12.78
C THR A 137 12.06 6.90 -13.94
N ILE A 138 11.31 7.38 -14.94
CA ILE A 138 11.00 6.59 -16.14
C ILE A 138 12.29 6.27 -16.91
N VAL A 139 13.11 7.27 -17.20
CA VAL A 139 14.33 7.06 -17.99
C VAL A 139 15.32 6.13 -17.27
N TRP A 140 15.58 6.36 -15.99
CA TRP A 140 16.52 5.54 -15.23
C TRP A 140 15.93 4.17 -14.91
N GLY A 141 14.67 4.13 -14.53
CA GLY A 141 13.98 2.90 -14.17
C GLY A 141 13.88 1.91 -15.33
N PHE A 142 13.64 2.36 -16.56
CA PHE A 142 13.70 1.47 -17.72
C PHE A 142 15.13 1.05 -18.08
N LYS A 143 16.11 1.91 -17.87
CA LYS A 143 17.53 1.59 -18.11
C LYS A 143 18.07 0.53 -17.14
N THR A 144 17.60 0.54 -15.90
CA THR A 144 18.01 -0.37 -14.83
C THR A 144 16.89 -1.36 -14.42
N TRP A 145 15.89 -1.56 -15.29
CA TRP A 145 14.67 -2.30 -15.00
C TRP A 145 14.93 -3.69 -14.41
N GLY A 146 15.86 -4.45 -15.00
CA GLY A 146 16.17 -5.81 -14.53
C GLY A 146 16.78 -5.84 -13.14
N GLY A 147 17.63 -4.87 -12.78
CA GLY A 147 18.23 -4.75 -11.45
C GLY A 147 17.18 -4.39 -10.40
N ILE A 148 16.33 -3.38 -10.68
CA ILE A 148 15.26 -2.97 -9.79
C ILE A 148 14.25 -4.12 -9.60
N PHE A 149 13.88 -4.81 -10.68
CA PHE A 149 12.99 -5.97 -10.61
C PHE A 149 13.57 -7.06 -9.71
N ALA A 150 14.85 -7.40 -9.87
CA ALA A 150 15.50 -8.44 -9.07
C ALA A 150 15.50 -8.07 -7.57
N ILE A 151 15.87 -6.82 -7.24
CA ILE A 151 15.85 -6.34 -5.85
C ILE A 151 14.41 -6.37 -5.29
N CYS A 152 13.45 -5.81 -6.02
CA CYS A 152 12.05 -5.82 -5.59
C CYS A 152 11.52 -7.24 -5.41
N ALA A 153 11.83 -8.17 -6.33
CA ALA A 153 11.37 -9.56 -6.26
C ALA A 153 11.93 -10.29 -5.03
N VAL A 154 13.25 -10.21 -4.81
CA VAL A 154 13.89 -10.87 -3.67
C VAL A 154 13.36 -10.33 -2.34
N ILE A 155 13.29 -9.00 -2.19
CA ILE A 155 12.84 -8.39 -0.94
C ILE A 155 11.35 -8.64 -0.73
N SER A 156 10.53 -8.54 -1.78
CA SER A 156 9.10 -8.85 -1.69
C SER A 156 8.86 -10.31 -1.28
N LEU A 157 9.66 -11.25 -1.74
CA LEU A 157 9.59 -12.64 -1.29
C LEU A 157 9.86 -12.76 0.21
N ILE A 158 10.95 -12.14 0.70
CA ILE A 158 11.29 -12.18 2.13
C ILE A 158 10.19 -11.51 2.96
N VAL A 159 9.75 -10.33 2.57
CA VAL A 159 8.68 -9.57 3.26
C VAL A 159 7.37 -10.36 3.25
N SER A 160 7.02 -11.00 2.13
CA SER A 160 5.83 -11.83 2.01
C SER A 160 5.88 -13.06 2.92
N MET A 161 7.04 -13.73 3.03
CA MET A 161 7.19 -14.86 3.94
C MET A 161 6.96 -14.44 5.40
N VAL A 162 7.61 -13.37 5.83
CA VAL A 162 7.46 -12.84 7.20
C VAL A 162 6.02 -12.35 7.44
N GLY A 163 5.45 -11.61 6.49
CA GLY A 163 4.09 -11.10 6.56
C GLY A 163 3.04 -12.22 6.62
N ASN A 164 3.19 -13.26 5.80
CA ASN A 164 2.30 -14.42 5.82
C ASN A 164 2.37 -15.16 7.17
N MET A 165 3.57 -15.38 7.71
CA MET A 165 3.72 -16.00 9.03
C MET A 165 3.04 -15.17 10.13
N ALA A 166 3.21 -13.84 10.11
CA ALA A 166 2.59 -12.94 11.07
C ALA A 166 1.06 -12.86 10.91
N SER A 167 0.53 -13.09 9.69
CA SER A 167 -0.91 -13.04 9.42
C SER A 167 -1.67 -14.33 9.74
N ILE A 168 -0.98 -15.46 9.99
CA ILE A 168 -1.61 -16.76 10.29
C ILE A 168 -2.63 -16.65 11.43
N PRO A 169 -2.32 -16.09 12.61
CA PRO A 169 -3.29 -16.02 13.71
C PRO A 169 -4.53 -15.20 13.33
N TYR A 170 -4.35 -14.10 12.62
CA TYR A 170 -5.46 -13.27 12.12
C TYR A 170 -6.32 -14.01 11.10
N SER A 171 -5.68 -14.73 10.17
CA SER A 171 -6.39 -15.52 9.15
C SER A 171 -7.22 -16.65 9.76
N ILE A 172 -6.70 -17.32 10.80
CA ILE A 172 -7.44 -18.35 11.54
C ILE A 172 -8.72 -17.76 12.15
N LEU A 173 -8.61 -16.60 12.80
CA LEU A 173 -9.79 -15.92 13.36
C LEU A 173 -10.81 -15.56 12.26
N LEU A 174 -10.38 -15.05 11.11
CA LEU A 174 -11.28 -14.75 10.00
C LEU A 174 -11.97 -15.99 9.43
N VAL A 175 -11.24 -17.11 9.30
CA VAL A 175 -11.82 -18.39 8.86
C VAL A 175 -12.85 -18.89 9.87
N MET A 176 -12.57 -18.82 11.17
CA MET A 176 -13.55 -19.16 12.21
C MET A 176 -14.83 -18.34 12.07
N LYS A 177 -14.71 -17.04 11.80
CA LYS A 177 -15.86 -16.16 11.58
C LYS A 177 -16.67 -16.57 10.34
N SER A 178 -16.04 -16.96 9.26
CA SER A 178 -16.73 -17.41 8.04
C SER A 178 -17.44 -18.77 8.21
N MET A 179 -16.90 -19.62 9.10
CA MET A 179 -17.48 -20.93 9.40
C MET A 179 -18.77 -20.87 10.23
N VAL A 180 -19.03 -19.77 10.96
CA VAL A 180 -20.28 -19.59 11.73
C VAL A 180 -21.52 -19.64 10.84
N GLY A 181 -21.41 -19.22 9.58
CA GLY A 181 -22.49 -19.36 8.60
C GLY A 181 -22.80 -20.80 8.21
N ILE A 182 -21.89 -21.74 8.48
CA ILE A 182 -21.99 -23.16 8.12
C ILE A 182 -22.31 -24.03 9.35
N THR A 183 -21.74 -23.69 10.51
CA THR A 183 -21.91 -24.43 11.77
C THR A 183 -22.29 -23.49 12.90
N SER A 184 -23.45 -23.71 13.52
CA SER A 184 -23.94 -22.90 14.64
C SER A 184 -23.09 -23.01 15.91
N ASP A 185 -22.30 -24.07 16.07
CA ASP A 185 -21.54 -24.38 17.26
C ASP A 185 -20.45 -23.35 17.60
N LEU A 186 -19.92 -22.66 16.56
CA LEU A 186 -18.90 -21.60 16.73
C LEU A 186 -19.50 -20.23 17.07
N SER A 187 -20.82 -20.06 16.93
CA SER A 187 -21.51 -18.77 17.12
C SER A 187 -21.24 -18.14 18.51
N PRO A 188 -21.28 -18.88 19.65
CA PRO A 188 -21.00 -18.28 20.95
C PRO A 188 -19.58 -17.74 21.10
N ILE A 189 -18.61 -18.39 20.46
CA ILE A 189 -17.20 -18.00 20.51
C ILE A 189 -16.98 -16.74 19.65
N VAL A 190 -17.45 -16.76 18.42
CA VAL A 190 -17.23 -15.67 17.45
C VAL A 190 -17.97 -14.40 17.80
N ASN A 191 -19.13 -14.51 18.49
CA ASN A 191 -19.88 -13.36 18.97
C ASN A 191 -19.40 -12.86 20.36
N SER A 192 -18.37 -13.47 20.93
CA SER A 192 -17.83 -13.03 22.21
C SER A 192 -17.00 -11.74 22.08
N PRO A 193 -17.03 -10.85 23.09
CA PRO A 193 -16.15 -9.68 23.11
C PRO A 193 -14.66 -10.04 23.03
N VAL A 194 -14.25 -11.16 23.62
CA VAL A 194 -12.86 -11.65 23.61
C VAL A 194 -12.41 -11.95 22.19
N TYR A 195 -13.25 -12.62 21.39
CA TYR A 195 -12.94 -12.88 19.99
C TYR A 195 -12.81 -11.59 19.18
N THR A 196 -13.69 -10.63 19.38
CA THR A 196 -13.64 -9.34 18.71
C THR A 196 -12.35 -8.59 19.03
N ILE A 197 -11.96 -8.53 20.31
CA ILE A 197 -10.71 -7.91 20.75
C ILE A 197 -9.49 -8.65 20.16
N ALA A 198 -9.49 -9.97 20.23
CA ALA A 198 -8.40 -10.80 19.69
C ALA A 198 -8.22 -10.57 18.16
N THR A 199 -9.33 -10.54 17.41
CA THR A 199 -9.30 -10.28 15.97
C THR A 199 -8.75 -8.88 15.67
N TYR A 200 -9.16 -7.88 16.44
CA TYR A 200 -8.65 -6.51 16.29
C TYR A 200 -7.14 -6.43 16.57
N ILE A 201 -6.68 -6.99 17.69
CA ILE A 201 -5.25 -6.99 18.06
C ILE A 201 -4.41 -7.69 16.99
N MET A 202 -4.83 -8.89 16.54
CA MET A 202 -4.13 -9.62 15.51
C MET A 202 -4.12 -8.90 14.16
N GLY A 203 -5.20 -8.21 13.81
CA GLY A 203 -5.28 -7.35 12.62
C GLY A 203 -4.27 -6.19 12.70
N VAL A 204 -4.19 -5.51 13.84
CA VAL A 204 -3.22 -4.42 14.06
C VAL A 204 -1.78 -4.93 13.97
N LEU A 205 -1.46 -6.07 14.61
CA LEU A 205 -0.13 -6.68 14.54
C LEU A 205 0.25 -7.05 13.10
N THR A 206 -0.66 -7.66 12.36
CA THR A 206 -0.45 -8.01 10.95
C THR A 206 -0.17 -6.76 10.10
N THR A 207 -0.93 -5.71 10.31
CA THR A 207 -0.76 -4.43 9.62
C THR A 207 0.60 -3.78 9.96
N PHE A 208 0.99 -3.82 11.22
CA PHE A 208 2.27 -3.31 11.68
C PHE A 208 3.45 -4.03 11.02
N VAL A 209 3.43 -5.38 10.99
CA VAL A 209 4.45 -6.17 10.31
C VAL A 209 4.51 -5.86 8.81
N SER A 210 3.35 -5.67 8.16
CA SER A 210 3.30 -5.28 6.75
C SER A 210 3.97 -3.93 6.51
N TYR A 211 3.73 -2.94 7.37
CA TYR A 211 4.37 -1.61 7.26
C TYR A 211 5.89 -1.66 7.48
N LEU A 212 6.38 -2.51 8.39
CA LEU A 212 7.82 -2.77 8.53
C LEU A 212 8.41 -3.34 7.23
N GLY A 213 7.71 -4.27 6.59
CA GLY A 213 8.09 -4.82 5.30
C GLY A 213 8.22 -3.74 4.21
N TYR A 214 7.28 -2.82 4.13
CA TYR A 214 7.35 -1.69 3.20
C TYR A 214 8.52 -0.75 3.49
N SER A 215 8.88 -0.55 4.76
CA SER A 215 10.06 0.23 5.13
C SER A 215 11.35 -0.41 4.63
N ILE A 216 11.48 -1.74 4.76
CA ILE A 216 12.63 -2.50 4.26
C ILE A 216 12.72 -2.37 2.73
N LEU A 217 11.60 -2.51 2.03
CA LEU A 217 11.55 -2.34 0.58
C LEU A 217 11.96 -0.91 0.16
N ALA A 218 11.48 0.10 0.88
CA ALA A 218 11.82 1.51 0.62
C ALA A 218 13.33 1.77 0.75
N VAL A 219 13.97 1.23 1.79
CA VAL A 219 15.42 1.32 1.98
C VAL A 219 16.16 0.64 0.83
N ALA A 220 15.78 -0.57 0.48
CA ALA A 220 16.46 -1.33 -0.57
C ALA A 220 16.37 -0.72 -1.98
N ILE A 221 15.29 0.01 -2.28
CA ILE A 221 15.14 0.70 -3.57
C ILE A 221 15.94 2.01 -3.58
N ALA A 222 16.19 2.61 -2.41
CA ALA A 222 16.90 3.88 -2.30
C ALA A 222 18.42 3.73 -2.35
N TYR A 223 18.98 2.59 -1.94
CA TYR A 223 20.39 2.23 -2.00
C TYR A 223 20.71 1.31 -3.17
#